data_893722dae8774ae27047768f1effd244
#
_entry.id   893722dae8774ae27047768f1effd244
#
_cell.length_a   1.000
_cell.length_b   1.000
_cell.length_c   1.000
_cell.angle_alpha   90.00
_cell.angle_beta   90.00
_cell.angle_gamma   90.00
#
_symmetry.space_group_name_H-M   'P 1'
#
loop_
_entity.id
_entity.type
_entity.pdbx_description
1 polymer ?
#
loop_
_entity_poly.entity_id
_entity_poly.type
_entity_poly.pdbx_seq_one_letter_code
_entity_poly.pdbx_strand_id
1 'polypeptide(L)'
;MRLTLLPALVFLPCAFGQLNKLTKAKGKTYFGSATDNGDLSDTQYIAILDDINEFGQITPGNTMKWQYTEPTQNTFDFSGGDVIANLAMTNGQLLRCHTLVWHSQLPSWGMLCSPWIGRS
;
A
#
# COMPACT_ATOMS: atom_id res chain seq x y z
N MET A 1 -32.65 53.58 -0.40
CA MET A 1 -31.83 52.67 0.40
C MET A 1 -31.52 51.44 -0.47
N ARG A 2 -30.30 51.35 -1.03
CA ARG A 2 -29.91 50.21 -1.87
C ARG A 2 -29.22 49.19 -0.95
N LEU A 3 -29.81 48.03 -0.79
CA LEU A 3 -29.26 46.91 -0.05
C LEU A 3 -28.24 46.15 -0.95
N THR A 4 -26.97 46.35 -0.74
CA THR A 4 -25.92 45.59 -1.42
C THR A 4 -25.76 44.23 -0.70
N LEU A 5 -26.23 43.15 -1.34
CA LEU A 5 -25.90 41.80 -0.93
C LEU A 5 -24.44 41.51 -1.26
N LEU A 6 -23.57 41.38 -0.26
CA LEU A 6 -22.25 40.80 -0.45
C LEU A 6 -22.40 39.26 -0.63
N PRO A 7 -21.78 38.68 -1.67
CA PRO A 7 -21.76 37.22 -1.77
C PRO A 7 -20.89 36.67 -0.64
N ALA A 8 -21.47 35.84 0.24
CA ALA A 8 -20.72 35.08 1.18
C ALA A 8 -19.91 34.02 0.43
N LEU A 9 -18.60 34.19 0.41
CA LEU A 9 -17.66 33.20 -0.14
C LEU A 9 -17.66 32.01 0.84
N VAL A 10 -18.40 30.96 0.51
CA VAL A 10 -18.37 29.71 1.28
C VAL A 10 -17.05 29.02 0.97
N PHE A 11 -16.07 29.14 1.86
CA PHE A 11 -14.90 28.26 1.87
C PHE A 11 -15.40 26.86 2.24
N LEU A 12 -15.54 25.98 1.25
CA LEU A 12 -15.59 24.55 1.54
C LEU A 12 -14.20 24.13 2.05
N PRO A 13 -14.07 23.68 3.30
CA PRO A 13 -12.83 23.08 3.74
C PRO A 13 -12.58 21.85 2.86
N CYS A 14 -11.44 21.78 2.19
CA CYS A 14 -10.94 20.51 1.63
C CYS A 14 -10.87 19.53 2.79
N ALA A 15 -11.73 18.54 2.77
CA ALA A 15 -11.67 17.45 3.74
C ALA A 15 -10.45 16.59 3.40
N PHE A 16 -9.30 16.89 4.01
CA PHE A 16 -8.21 15.93 4.09
C PHE A 16 -8.72 14.78 4.97
N GLY A 17 -8.75 13.57 4.43
CA GLY A 17 -9.44 12.44 5.05
C GLY A 17 -8.89 12.08 6.43
N GLN A 18 -7.55 12.11 6.64
CA GLN A 18 -6.87 11.75 7.90
C GLN A 18 -7.35 10.39 8.45
N LEU A 19 -7.57 9.43 7.55
CA LEU A 19 -8.22 8.16 7.88
C LEU A 19 -7.45 7.36 8.94
N ASN A 20 -6.11 7.34 8.86
CA ASN A 20 -5.29 6.69 9.85
C ASN A 20 -5.37 7.38 11.23
N LYS A 21 -5.34 8.71 11.26
CA LYS A 21 -5.48 9.48 12.49
C LYS A 21 -6.84 9.24 13.16
N LEU A 22 -7.93 9.25 12.38
CA LEU A 22 -9.27 8.97 12.88
C LEU A 22 -9.42 7.52 13.36
N THR A 23 -8.83 6.59 12.63
CA THR A 23 -8.82 5.16 12.97
C THR A 23 -8.10 4.92 14.30
N LYS A 24 -6.92 5.53 14.50
CA LYS A 24 -6.20 5.49 15.78
C LYS A 24 -6.98 6.11 16.93
N ALA A 25 -7.66 7.24 16.70
CA ALA A 25 -8.52 7.87 17.70
C ALA A 25 -9.67 6.98 18.15
N LYS A 26 -10.07 5.99 17.35
CA LYS A 26 -11.06 4.94 17.67
C LYS A 26 -10.46 3.66 18.25
N GLY A 27 -9.18 3.68 18.66
CA GLY A 27 -8.51 2.55 19.29
C GLY A 27 -8.10 1.43 18.33
N LYS A 28 -8.06 1.69 17.01
CA LYS A 28 -7.53 0.75 16.02
C LYS A 28 -6.04 1.00 15.81
N THR A 29 -5.33 0.00 15.30
CA THR A 29 -3.88 0.06 15.13
C THR A 29 -3.49 1.01 14.00
N TYR A 30 -4.14 0.89 12.84
CA TYR A 30 -3.87 1.72 11.65
C TYR A 30 -5.04 1.68 10.66
N PHE A 31 -5.02 2.61 9.72
CA PHE A 31 -5.66 2.51 8.41
C PHE A 31 -4.56 2.48 7.36
N GLY A 32 -4.62 1.55 6.41
CA GLY A 32 -3.54 1.32 5.46
C GLY A 32 -4.00 1.16 4.03
N SER A 33 -3.03 1.12 3.12
CA SER A 33 -3.23 0.91 1.69
C SER A 33 -2.30 -0.15 1.15
N ALA A 34 -2.62 -0.69 -0.02
CA ALA A 34 -1.70 -1.48 -0.84
C ALA A 34 -1.15 -0.60 -1.96
N THR A 35 0.08 -0.88 -2.39
CA THR A 35 0.73 -0.20 -3.51
C THR A 35 1.69 -1.15 -4.23
N ASP A 36 1.98 -0.84 -5.50
CA ASP A 36 3.02 -1.52 -6.27
C ASP A 36 4.10 -0.53 -6.74
N ASN A 37 5.28 -1.05 -7.06
CA ASN A 37 6.43 -0.22 -7.46
C ASN A 37 6.12 0.67 -8.68
N GLY A 38 5.27 0.21 -9.61
CA GLY A 38 4.84 0.99 -10.77
C GLY A 38 4.09 2.27 -10.42
N ASP A 39 3.31 2.23 -9.33
CA ASP A 39 2.49 3.35 -8.87
C ASP A 39 3.34 4.49 -8.28
N LEU A 40 4.57 4.17 -7.84
CA LEU A 40 5.47 5.12 -7.17
C LEU A 40 6.01 6.23 -8.11
N SER A 41 5.76 6.13 -9.38
CA SER A 41 6.08 7.19 -10.36
C SER A 41 5.03 8.30 -10.41
N ASP A 42 3.82 8.08 -9.90
CA ASP A 42 2.77 9.07 -9.83
C ASP A 42 2.95 9.98 -8.60
N THR A 43 3.36 11.22 -8.86
CA THR A 43 3.66 12.19 -7.80
C THR A 43 2.43 12.62 -6.99
N GLN A 44 1.24 12.61 -7.58
CA GLN A 44 0.01 12.95 -6.87
C GLN A 44 -0.44 11.80 -5.97
N TYR A 45 -0.30 10.58 -6.46
CA TYR A 45 -0.55 9.36 -5.68
C TYR A 45 0.40 9.27 -4.48
N ILE A 46 1.71 9.45 -4.71
CA ILE A 46 2.72 9.40 -3.65
C ILE A 46 2.48 10.46 -2.58
N ALA A 47 2.11 11.69 -2.96
CA ALA A 47 1.83 12.75 -2.00
C ALA A 47 0.71 12.37 -1.00
N ILE A 48 -0.23 11.53 -1.40
CA ILE A 48 -1.30 11.02 -0.53
C ILE A 48 -0.84 9.77 0.22
N LEU A 49 -0.11 8.86 -0.45
CA LEU A 49 0.37 7.62 0.14
C LEU A 49 1.36 7.87 1.28
N ASP A 50 2.20 8.89 1.15
CA ASP A 50 3.25 9.26 2.13
C ASP A 50 2.67 9.98 3.36
N ASP A 51 1.44 10.50 3.30
CA ASP A 51 0.82 11.13 4.45
C ASP A 51 0.43 10.09 5.51
N ILE A 52 1.21 10.03 6.58
CA ILE A 52 0.98 9.11 7.70
C ILE A 52 -0.37 9.37 8.41
N ASN A 53 -0.97 10.55 8.27
CA ASN A 53 -2.30 10.81 8.81
C ASN A 53 -3.39 10.11 7.97
N GLU A 54 -3.10 9.90 6.67
CA GLU A 54 -3.98 9.18 5.75
C GLU A 54 -3.75 7.67 5.85
N PHE A 55 -2.49 7.23 5.65
CA PHE A 55 -2.11 5.83 5.64
C PHE A 55 -0.98 5.54 6.63
N GLY A 56 -1.28 4.87 7.70
CA GLY A 56 -0.29 4.44 8.70
C GLY A 56 0.35 3.09 8.41
N GLN A 57 -0.02 2.45 7.31
CA GLN A 57 0.47 1.14 6.92
C GLN A 57 0.46 0.98 5.39
N ILE A 58 1.48 0.33 4.83
CA ILE A 58 1.60 -0.02 3.42
C ILE A 58 1.72 -1.54 3.26
N THR A 59 1.03 -2.10 2.26
CA THR A 59 1.14 -3.49 1.84
C THR A 59 1.64 -3.54 0.40
N PRO A 60 2.77 -4.20 0.08
CA PRO A 60 3.18 -4.44 -1.30
C PRO A 60 2.15 -5.29 -2.04
N GLY A 61 1.70 -4.85 -3.20
CA GLY A 61 0.70 -5.56 -4.00
C GLY A 61 1.24 -6.85 -4.60
N ASN A 62 2.48 -6.83 -5.11
CA ASN A 62 3.08 -7.96 -5.81
C ASN A 62 4.51 -8.29 -5.38
N THR A 63 5.39 -7.31 -5.19
CA THR A 63 6.84 -7.49 -5.11
C THR A 63 7.36 -8.31 -3.94
N MET A 64 6.53 -8.58 -2.92
CA MET A 64 6.86 -9.48 -1.81
C MET A 64 6.19 -10.86 -1.91
N LYS A 65 5.57 -11.19 -3.04
CA LYS A 65 5.02 -12.53 -3.28
C LYS A 65 6.11 -13.51 -3.71
N TRP A 66 5.93 -14.77 -3.42
CA TRP A 66 6.95 -15.80 -3.58
C TRP A 66 7.57 -15.84 -4.98
N GLN A 67 6.79 -15.72 -6.05
CA GLN A 67 7.34 -15.73 -7.42
C GLN A 67 8.33 -14.59 -7.70
N TYR A 68 8.26 -13.49 -6.94
CA TYR A 68 9.16 -12.34 -7.10
C TYR A 68 10.34 -12.42 -6.14
N THR A 69 10.13 -12.96 -4.93
CA THR A 69 11.19 -13.06 -3.92
C THR A 69 12.10 -14.27 -4.12
N GLU A 70 11.61 -15.31 -4.82
CA GLU A 70 12.38 -16.51 -5.16
C GLU A 70 11.98 -17.01 -6.56
N PRO A 71 12.32 -16.26 -7.61
CA PRO A 71 11.92 -16.59 -9.00
C PRO A 71 12.51 -17.92 -9.48
N THR A 72 13.67 -18.28 -8.99
CA THR A 72 14.35 -19.58 -9.22
C THR A 72 14.65 -20.20 -7.86
N GLN A 73 14.48 -21.52 -7.75
CA GLN A 73 14.70 -22.23 -6.50
C GLN A 73 16.08 -21.93 -5.89
N ASN A 74 16.09 -21.55 -4.61
CA ASN A 74 17.26 -21.13 -3.82
C ASN A 74 17.97 -19.85 -4.36
N THR A 75 17.30 -19.08 -5.24
CA THR A 75 17.82 -17.79 -5.71
C THR A 75 16.84 -16.70 -5.29
N PHE A 76 17.27 -15.87 -4.35
CA PHE A 76 16.43 -14.84 -3.75
C PHE A 76 16.68 -13.46 -4.35
N ASP A 77 15.59 -12.72 -4.60
CA ASP A 77 15.62 -11.33 -5.03
C ASP A 77 14.60 -10.53 -4.19
N PHE A 78 15.10 -9.64 -3.35
CA PHE A 78 14.29 -8.77 -2.52
C PHE A 78 14.23 -7.33 -3.03
N SER A 79 14.93 -7.03 -4.13
CA SER A 79 15.09 -5.66 -4.63
C SER A 79 13.77 -4.93 -4.84
N GLY A 80 12.76 -5.61 -5.39
CA GLY A 80 11.43 -5.03 -5.57
C GLY A 80 10.71 -4.77 -4.26
N GLY A 81 10.80 -5.69 -3.31
CA GLY A 81 10.22 -5.55 -1.98
C GLY A 81 10.87 -4.45 -1.15
N ASP A 82 12.20 -4.31 -1.27
CA ASP A 82 13.00 -3.31 -0.56
C ASP A 82 12.60 -1.88 -0.91
N VAL A 83 12.15 -1.62 -2.15
CA VAL A 83 11.64 -0.31 -2.55
C VAL A 83 10.45 0.10 -1.67
N ILE A 84 9.47 -0.79 -1.51
CA ILE A 84 8.29 -0.52 -0.69
C ILE A 84 8.63 -0.49 0.81
N ALA A 85 9.56 -1.35 1.25
CA ALA A 85 10.02 -1.38 2.64
C ALA A 85 10.72 -0.07 3.02
N ASN A 86 11.59 0.44 2.16
CA ASN A 86 12.29 1.70 2.37
C ASN A 86 11.33 2.90 2.36
N LEU A 87 10.31 2.89 1.47
CA LEU A 87 9.26 3.90 1.46
C LEU A 87 8.52 3.94 2.82
N ALA A 88 8.04 2.78 3.27
CA ALA A 88 7.33 2.67 4.54
C ALA A 88 8.20 3.13 5.72
N MET A 89 9.48 2.74 5.73
CA MET A 89 10.43 3.13 6.77
C MET A 89 10.68 4.64 6.77
N THR A 90 10.86 5.24 5.60
CA THR A 90 11.09 6.69 5.44
C THR A 90 9.92 7.50 5.97
N ASN A 91 8.70 7.04 5.73
CA ASN A 91 7.47 7.72 6.13
C ASN A 91 7.01 7.38 7.55
N GLY A 92 7.70 6.46 8.25
CA GLY A 92 7.30 5.99 9.57
C GLY A 92 6.00 5.17 9.56
N GLN A 93 5.69 4.54 8.43
CA GLN A 93 4.52 3.69 8.23
C GLN A 93 4.85 2.23 8.59
N LEU A 94 3.84 1.48 9.01
CA LEU A 94 3.98 0.04 9.21
C LEU A 94 4.03 -0.66 7.85
N LEU A 95 4.90 -1.63 7.70
CA LEU A 95 4.95 -2.52 6.54
C LEU A 95 4.21 -3.82 6.87
N ARG A 96 3.24 -4.19 6.05
CA ARG A 96 2.59 -5.48 6.09
C ARG A 96 3.03 -6.30 4.90
N CYS A 97 3.93 -7.26 5.10
CA CYS A 97 4.39 -8.15 4.05
C CYS A 97 3.23 -9.02 3.53
N HIS A 98 3.08 -9.07 2.21
CA HIS A 98 2.09 -9.85 1.52
C HIS A 98 2.69 -10.46 0.26
N THR A 99 2.85 -11.76 0.18
CA THR A 99 2.56 -12.81 1.16
C THR A 99 3.55 -13.95 0.95
N LEU A 100 3.83 -14.74 1.98
CA LEU A 100 4.77 -15.85 1.89
C LEU A 100 4.34 -16.88 0.84
N VAL A 101 3.09 -17.35 0.91
CA VAL A 101 2.53 -18.32 -0.04
C VAL A 101 1.12 -17.90 -0.43
N TRP A 102 0.88 -17.81 -1.72
CA TRP A 102 -0.45 -17.57 -2.28
C TRP A 102 -0.62 -18.38 -3.57
N HIS A 103 -1.74 -19.07 -3.70
CA HIS A 103 -2.00 -20.03 -4.78
C HIS A 103 -1.88 -19.41 -6.19
N SER A 104 -2.11 -18.11 -6.34
CA SER A 104 -2.17 -17.43 -7.64
C SER A 104 -0.80 -16.98 -8.18
N GLN A 105 0.19 -16.75 -7.32
CA GLN A 105 1.51 -16.23 -7.69
C GLN A 105 2.63 -17.06 -7.05
N LEU A 106 2.56 -18.37 -7.29
CA LEU A 106 3.65 -19.29 -6.98
C LEU A 106 4.73 -19.23 -8.06
N PRO A 107 6.01 -19.39 -7.70
CA PRO A 107 7.06 -19.57 -8.71
C PRO A 107 6.82 -20.88 -9.49
N SER A 108 7.20 -20.91 -10.77
CA SER A 108 6.96 -22.06 -11.64
C SER A 108 7.56 -23.37 -11.12
N TRP A 109 8.74 -23.29 -10.50
CA TRP A 109 9.40 -24.43 -9.88
C TRP A 109 8.66 -24.93 -8.62
N GLY A 110 8.00 -24.05 -7.87
CA GLY A 110 7.20 -24.40 -6.69
C GLY A 110 5.89 -25.13 -7.03
N MET A 111 5.32 -24.86 -8.21
CA MET A 111 4.11 -25.55 -8.67
C MET A 111 4.33 -27.05 -8.90
N LEU A 112 5.52 -27.46 -9.28
CA LEU A 112 5.88 -28.86 -9.53
C LEU A 112 5.98 -29.70 -8.24
N CYS A 113 6.13 -29.05 -7.09
CA CYS A 113 6.27 -29.71 -5.80
C CYS A 113 4.95 -29.84 -5.02
N SER A 114 3.83 -29.34 -5.56
CA SER A 114 2.55 -29.33 -4.86
C SER A 114 1.63 -30.44 -5.35
N PRO A 115 1.32 -31.45 -4.52
CA PRO A 115 0.29 -32.47 -4.83
C PRO A 115 -1.13 -31.87 -4.85
N TRP A 116 -1.30 -30.57 -4.53
CA TRP A 116 -2.59 -29.90 -4.39
C TRP A 116 -3.02 -29.08 -5.62
N ILE A 117 -2.15 -28.83 -6.61
CA ILE A 117 -2.41 -27.97 -7.78
C ILE A 117 -2.71 -28.79 -9.03
N GLY A 118 -3.37 -29.90 -8.93
CA GLY A 118 -3.68 -30.74 -10.09
C GLY A 118 -5.04 -31.41 -10.06
N ARG A 119 -5.95 -30.97 -9.23
CA ARG A 119 -7.31 -31.55 -9.16
C ARG A 119 -8.36 -30.44 -9.21
N SER A 120 -8.63 -29.97 -10.40
CA SER A 120 -9.88 -29.29 -10.75
C SER A 120 -10.48 -29.99 -11.95
#